data_35381cc03ecc4dd7b73c0f3bc28a8b4c
#
_entry.id   35381cc03ecc4dd7b73c0f3bc28a8b4c
#
_cell.length_a   1.000
_cell.length_b   1.000
_cell.length_c   1.000
_cell.angle_alpha   90.00
_cell.angle_beta   90.00
_cell.angle_gamma   90.00
#
_symmetry.space_group_name_H-M   'P 1'
#
loop_
_entity.id
_entity.type
_entity.pdbx_description
1 polymer ?
#
loop_
_entity_poly.entity_id
_entity_poly.type
_entity_poly.pdbx_seq_one_letter_code
_entity_poly.pdbx_strand_id
1 'polypeptide(L)'
;RAESVSPVHESKMKVASRASSLSRRNFLKGVASLAPMIVPASALGLDGAVAPSNRITSGCIGVGGQGGSNMRAFLAQRGAQVVAVCDVDCKHRDSAKAVVDAQYGDDGCISYNDFREIITREDIDAVSIGTPDHWHAVITIAAAKSGKDIYCEKPLSLTIAEGRAMVDAVHAYGRVLQTGTWRRSRSGCRRACELVRNGRIGELKKIVIGVPRGFAVRNGEQSELEKPQPIPEGFDYDMWLGPAPWAEYAPGRCHFNFRWVMDYGEGYISDWGAHYYDIGQWANGTDHTGPISVEGRAEFPRTGLYAGPIDHELTFTYANGVKLISVATPDSTKYGMRYEGTEGWLHVESDAIAGEPKAAL
;
A
#
# COMPACT_ATOMS: atom_id res chain seq x y z
N ARG A 1 75.57 36.92 22.33
CA ARG A 1 75.12 37.54 23.60
C ARG A 1 74.25 36.51 24.31
N ALA A 2 74.75 36.11 25.46
CA ALA A 2 74.15 35.18 26.42
C ALA A 2 73.15 35.91 27.32
N GLU A 3 72.17 35.17 27.80
CA GLU A 3 71.41 35.42 29.03
C GLU A 3 70.46 34.27 29.18
N SER A 4 70.54 33.55 30.08
CA SER A 4 70.57 33.39 31.54
C SER A 4 69.40 32.46 31.94
N VAL A 5 69.79 31.30 32.41
CA VAL A 5 68.92 30.25 32.99
C VAL A 5 68.53 30.64 34.41
N SER A 6 67.25 30.55 34.76
CA SER A 6 66.80 30.63 36.14
C SER A 6 66.05 29.35 36.52
N PRO A 7 66.07 28.93 37.76
CA PRO A 7 65.93 27.55 38.13
C PRO A 7 64.49 27.11 38.39
N VAL A 8 64.26 25.81 38.15
CA VAL A 8 63.03 25.05 38.34
C VAL A 8 62.75 24.92 39.84
N HIS A 9 61.55 25.33 40.23
CA HIS A 9 60.99 25.12 41.55
C HIS A 9 60.29 23.74 41.62
N GLU A 10 60.85 22.77 42.28
CA GLU A 10 60.19 21.50 42.59
C GLU A 10 59.07 21.70 43.60
N SER A 11 57.82 21.56 43.06
CA SER A 11 56.63 21.48 43.91
C SER A 11 56.32 20.00 44.23
N LYS A 12 56.56 19.58 45.46
CA LYS A 12 56.18 18.26 45.96
C LYS A 12 54.65 18.15 46.03
N MET A 13 54.06 17.41 45.13
CA MET A 13 52.65 17.05 45.15
C MET A 13 52.40 15.96 46.20
N LYS A 14 51.76 16.32 47.29
CA LYS A 14 51.26 15.37 48.32
C LYS A 14 50.05 14.65 47.72
N VAL A 15 50.24 13.35 47.42
CA VAL A 15 49.11 12.46 47.06
C VAL A 15 48.37 12.12 48.37
N ALA A 16 47.25 12.75 48.60
CA ALA A 16 46.33 12.39 49.67
C ALA A 16 45.41 11.25 49.17
N SER A 17 45.70 10.02 49.58
CA SER A 17 44.79 8.89 49.39
C SER A 17 43.58 9.07 50.30
N ARG A 18 42.48 9.58 49.80
CA ARG A 18 41.18 9.47 50.44
C ARG A 18 40.55 8.13 50.05
N ALA A 19 40.77 7.09 50.86
CA ALA A 19 39.91 5.94 50.86
C ALA A 19 38.50 6.40 51.34
N SER A 20 37.57 6.62 50.42
CA SER A 20 36.18 6.85 50.77
C SER A 20 35.58 5.53 51.26
N SER A 21 35.44 5.40 52.59
CA SER A 21 34.67 4.30 53.17
C SER A 21 33.23 4.39 52.70
N LEU A 22 32.83 3.46 51.84
CA LEU A 22 31.43 3.29 51.44
C LEU A 22 30.62 3.04 52.73
N SER A 23 29.84 4.03 53.16
CA SER A 23 28.96 3.86 54.32
C SER A 23 27.91 2.79 54.00
N ARG A 24 27.54 1.96 55.01
CA ARG A 24 26.44 0.97 54.86
C ARG A 24 25.20 1.57 54.24
N ARG A 25 24.92 2.85 54.49
CA ARG A 25 23.78 3.57 53.93
C ARG A 25 23.91 3.84 52.41
N ASN A 26 25.13 4.11 51.93
CA ASN A 26 25.39 4.30 50.50
C ASN A 26 25.42 2.97 49.74
N PHE A 27 25.87 1.90 50.39
CA PHE A 27 25.79 0.55 49.84
C PHE A 27 24.33 0.09 49.70
N LEU A 28 23.50 0.31 50.75
CA LEU A 28 22.06 -0.02 50.69
C LEU A 28 21.29 0.83 49.71
N LYS A 29 21.68 2.10 49.47
CA LYS A 29 21.10 2.93 48.41
C LYS A 29 21.50 2.44 47.02
N GLY A 30 22.72 1.93 46.85
CA GLY A 30 23.19 1.33 45.62
C GLY A 30 22.52 -0.02 45.30
N VAL A 31 22.23 -0.81 46.33
CA VAL A 31 21.53 -2.10 46.20
C VAL A 31 20.02 -1.90 45.97
N ALA A 32 19.42 -0.84 46.51
CA ALA A 32 18.02 -0.50 46.23
C ALA A 32 17.78 -0.08 44.77
N SER A 33 18.80 0.34 44.03
CA SER A 33 18.73 0.58 42.57
C SER A 33 18.90 -0.70 41.74
N LEU A 34 19.16 -1.86 42.37
CA LEU A 34 19.16 -3.21 41.77
C LEU A 34 17.83 -3.95 42.07
N ALA A 35 16.73 -3.23 42.19
CA ALA A 35 15.44 -3.91 42.21
C ALA A 35 15.33 -4.80 40.94
N PRO A 36 14.95 -6.07 41.09
CA PRO A 36 14.81 -6.95 39.93
C PRO A 36 13.85 -6.28 38.96
N MET A 37 14.33 -5.94 37.79
CA MET A 37 13.46 -5.47 36.71
C MET A 37 12.59 -6.67 36.28
N ILE A 38 11.31 -6.65 36.67
CA ILE A 38 10.35 -7.64 36.20
C ILE A 38 10.06 -7.28 34.76
N VAL A 39 10.68 -8.00 33.82
CA VAL A 39 10.37 -7.88 32.39
C VAL A 39 9.21 -8.85 32.14
N PRO A 40 8.04 -8.37 31.67
CA PRO A 40 6.93 -9.25 31.36
C PRO A 40 7.31 -10.24 30.26
N ALA A 41 6.78 -11.46 30.32
CA ALA A 41 7.03 -12.52 29.34
C ALA A 41 6.77 -12.06 27.89
N SER A 42 5.76 -11.21 27.67
CA SER A 42 5.45 -10.62 26.38
C SER A 42 6.55 -9.72 25.82
N ALA A 43 7.31 -9.02 26.67
CA ALA A 43 8.44 -8.20 26.23
C ALA A 43 9.65 -9.05 25.80
N LEU A 44 9.71 -10.30 26.25
CA LEU A 44 10.74 -11.27 25.87
C LEU A 44 10.29 -12.18 24.71
N GLY A 45 9.09 -11.99 24.18
CA GLY A 45 8.53 -12.85 23.12
C GLY A 45 8.18 -14.26 23.60
N LEU A 46 7.91 -14.44 24.90
CA LEU A 46 7.48 -15.71 25.49
C LEU A 46 5.95 -15.84 25.42
N ASP A 47 5.42 -17.04 25.65
CA ASP A 47 4.00 -17.36 25.67
C ASP A 47 3.26 -17.02 24.34
N GLY A 48 3.96 -17.14 23.21
CA GLY A 48 3.44 -16.87 21.87
C GLY A 48 3.31 -15.37 21.53
N ALA A 49 3.82 -14.47 22.37
CA ALA A 49 3.94 -13.05 22.04
C ALA A 49 5.13 -12.81 21.10
N VAL A 50 5.06 -11.76 20.27
CA VAL A 50 6.21 -11.23 19.54
C VAL A 50 6.83 -10.11 20.38
N ALA A 51 8.12 -10.21 20.67
CA ALA A 51 8.82 -9.16 21.41
C ALA A 51 8.71 -7.82 20.65
N PRO A 52 8.55 -6.68 21.33
CA PRO A 52 8.46 -5.37 20.68
C PRO A 52 9.57 -5.10 19.68
N SER A 53 10.82 -5.49 19.99
CA SER A 53 11.99 -5.37 19.09
C SER A 53 11.93 -6.24 17.83
N ASN A 54 11.02 -7.19 17.76
CA ASN A 54 10.84 -8.09 16.62
C ASN A 54 9.57 -7.77 15.80
N ARG A 55 8.86 -6.71 16.18
CA ARG A 55 7.68 -6.25 15.41
C ARG A 55 8.14 -5.28 14.34
N ILE A 56 7.50 -5.37 13.18
CA ILE A 56 7.64 -4.38 12.12
C ILE A 56 6.74 -3.20 12.47
N THR A 57 7.32 -2.04 12.68
CA THR A 57 6.56 -0.81 12.91
C THR A 57 6.12 -0.19 11.61
N SER A 58 4.86 0.24 11.53
CA SER A 58 4.27 0.72 10.29
C SER A 58 3.53 2.04 10.45
N GLY A 59 3.63 2.88 9.40
CA GLY A 59 2.80 4.05 9.19
C GLY A 59 1.79 3.81 8.06
N CYS A 60 0.53 4.23 8.25
CA CYS A 60 -0.51 4.07 7.25
C CYS A 60 -0.85 5.44 6.64
N ILE A 61 -0.71 5.57 5.32
CA ILE A 61 -0.89 6.81 4.56
C ILE A 61 -2.10 6.64 3.63
N GLY A 62 -3.10 7.53 3.75
CA GLY A 62 -4.40 7.37 3.09
C GLY A 62 -5.22 6.29 3.79
N VAL A 63 -5.91 6.66 4.88
CA VAL A 63 -6.61 5.72 5.78
C VAL A 63 -8.13 5.78 5.64
N GLY A 64 -8.64 6.31 4.54
CA GLY A 64 -10.04 6.22 4.14
C GLY A 64 -10.45 4.77 3.80
N GLY A 65 -11.25 4.57 2.74
CA GLY A 65 -11.84 3.26 2.38
C GLY A 65 -10.90 2.05 2.44
N GLN A 66 -10.18 1.78 1.36
CA GLN A 66 -9.29 0.62 1.25
C GLN A 66 -8.08 0.71 2.18
N GLY A 67 -7.47 1.90 2.29
CA GLY A 67 -6.33 2.08 3.20
C GLY A 67 -6.68 1.81 4.66
N GLY A 68 -7.88 2.21 5.11
CA GLY A 68 -8.39 1.86 6.43
C GLY A 68 -8.62 0.36 6.61
N SER A 69 -9.02 -0.36 5.55
CA SER A 69 -9.14 -1.83 5.58
C SER A 69 -7.77 -2.50 5.70
N ASN A 70 -6.78 -2.01 4.96
CA ASN A 70 -5.40 -2.51 5.04
C ASN A 70 -4.81 -2.27 6.43
N MET A 71 -4.99 -1.07 7.00
CA MET A 71 -4.57 -0.75 8.36
C MET A 71 -5.13 -1.76 9.37
N ARG A 72 -6.43 -2.08 9.30
CA ARG A 72 -7.05 -3.09 10.17
C ARG A 72 -6.47 -4.48 9.95
N ALA A 73 -6.12 -4.84 8.72
CA ALA A 73 -5.47 -6.11 8.43
C ALA A 73 -4.07 -6.19 9.05
N PHE A 74 -3.30 -5.11 9.04
CA PHE A 74 -1.99 -5.04 9.72
C PHE A 74 -2.14 -5.07 11.25
N LEU A 75 -3.11 -4.34 11.81
CA LEU A 75 -3.42 -4.38 13.26
C LEU A 75 -3.74 -5.80 13.77
N ALA A 76 -4.30 -6.65 12.92
CA ALA A 76 -4.58 -8.04 13.26
C ALA A 76 -3.34 -8.95 13.27
N GLN A 77 -2.17 -8.48 12.78
CA GLN A 77 -0.94 -9.28 12.73
C GLN A 77 -0.10 -9.11 13.99
N ARG A 78 0.27 -10.21 14.62
CA ARG A 78 1.09 -10.19 15.84
C ARG A 78 2.50 -9.60 15.62
N GLY A 79 3.04 -9.72 14.41
CA GLY A 79 4.36 -9.24 14.04
C GLY A 79 4.39 -7.81 13.50
N ALA A 80 3.25 -7.11 13.43
CA ALA A 80 3.15 -5.74 12.97
C ALA A 80 2.64 -4.82 14.09
N GLN A 81 3.06 -3.57 14.06
CA GLN A 81 2.60 -2.54 14.97
C GLN A 81 2.37 -1.24 14.20
N VAL A 82 1.12 -0.81 14.08
CA VAL A 82 0.78 0.50 13.51
C VAL A 82 1.04 1.57 14.55
N VAL A 83 1.94 2.50 14.25
CA VAL A 83 2.36 3.57 15.20
C VAL A 83 2.00 4.97 14.70
N ALA A 84 1.57 5.09 13.44
CA ALA A 84 1.18 6.37 12.85
C ALA A 84 0.14 6.19 11.75
N VAL A 85 -0.72 7.20 11.60
CA VAL A 85 -1.69 7.32 10.53
C VAL A 85 -1.60 8.69 9.88
N CYS A 86 -1.85 8.76 8.57
CA CYS A 86 -1.87 10.01 7.81
C CYS A 86 -3.05 10.03 6.86
N ASP A 87 -3.78 11.12 6.88
CA ASP A 87 -4.79 11.43 5.87
C ASP A 87 -5.01 12.94 5.82
N VAL A 88 -5.28 13.47 4.65
CA VAL A 88 -5.58 14.88 4.42
C VAL A 88 -7.02 15.25 4.80
N ASP A 89 -7.88 14.26 5.01
CA ASP A 89 -9.21 14.41 5.61
C ASP A 89 -9.14 14.09 7.11
N CYS A 90 -9.38 15.11 7.95
CA CYS A 90 -9.33 14.95 9.39
C CYS A 90 -10.27 13.85 9.91
N LYS A 91 -11.44 13.66 9.28
CA LYS A 91 -12.40 12.62 9.70
C LYS A 91 -11.85 11.21 9.49
N HIS A 92 -11.18 10.97 8.36
CA HIS A 92 -10.50 9.69 8.09
C HIS A 92 -9.36 9.47 9.08
N ARG A 93 -8.53 10.48 9.24
CA ARG A 93 -7.35 10.46 10.12
C ARG A 93 -7.72 10.19 11.57
N ASP A 94 -8.68 10.94 12.11
CA ASP A 94 -9.08 10.84 13.51
C ASP A 94 -9.80 9.51 13.80
N SER A 95 -10.63 9.03 12.85
CA SER A 95 -11.25 7.71 12.93
C SER A 95 -10.21 6.59 12.91
N ALA A 96 -9.20 6.70 12.06
CA ALA A 96 -8.14 5.70 11.98
C ALA A 96 -7.29 5.66 13.26
N LYS A 97 -6.89 6.84 13.79
CA LYS A 97 -6.19 6.94 15.07
C LYS A 97 -6.98 6.27 16.19
N ALA A 98 -8.27 6.58 16.32
CA ALA A 98 -9.13 5.99 17.35
C ALA A 98 -9.20 4.45 17.26
N VAL A 99 -9.19 3.88 16.05
CA VAL A 99 -9.17 2.43 15.84
C VAL A 99 -7.85 1.82 16.30
N VAL A 100 -6.71 2.47 16.01
CA VAL A 100 -5.39 2.00 16.44
C VAL A 100 -5.24 2.06 17.95
N ASP A 101 -5.59 3.19 18.57
CA ASP A 101 -5.52 3.39 20.01
C ASP A 101 -6.41 2.39 20.75
N ALA A 102 -7.63 2.17 20.27
CA ALA A 102 -8.54 1.17 20.84
C ALA A 102 -7.97 -0.26 20.75
N GLN A 103 -7.26 -0.60 19.68
CA GLN A 103 -6.65 -1.92 19.51
C GLN A 103 -5.52 -2.17 20.51
N TYR A 104 -4.73 -1.16 20.82
CA TYR A 104 -3.60 -1.28 21.76
C TYR A 104 -3.96 -0.93 23.20
N GLY A 105 -5.10 -0.25 23.41
CA GLY A 105 -5.55 0.19 24.74
C GLY A 105 -4.75 1.37 25.29
N ASP A 106 -4.19 2.18 24.39
CA ASP A 106 -3.40 3.37 24.72
C ASP A 106 -3.76 4.52 23.73
N ASP A 107 -3.03 5.63 23.77
CA ASP A 107 -3.14 6.79 22.89
C ASP A 107 -1.85 7.03 22.08
N GLY A 108 -1.04 6.00 21.90
CA GLY A 108 0.31 6.04 21.33
C GLY A 108 0.36 6.26 19.81
N CYS A 109 -0.75 6.08 19.09
CA CYS A 109 -0.78 6.34 17.66
C CYS A 109 -0.71 7.86 17.37
N ILE A 110 0.23 8.26 16.52
CA ILE A 110 0.36 9.67 16.12
C ILE A 110 -0.32 9.87 14.77
N SER A 111 -1.11 10.94 14.65
CA SER A 111 -1.80 11.29 13.41
C SER A 111 -1.16 12.48 12.72
N TYR A 112 -1.04 12.40 11.38
CA TYR A 112 -0.39 13.40 10.54
C TYR A 112 -1.29 13.82 9.39
N ASN A 113 -1.17 15.07 8.94
CA ASN A 113 -1.78 15.54 7.69
C ASN A 113 -0.84 15.31 6.50
N ASP A 114 0.45 15.43 6.70
CA ASP A 114 1.48 15.32 5.69
C ASP A 114 2.21 13.97 5.80
N PHE A 115 2.19 13.17 4.72
CA PHE A 115 2.86 11.87 4.69
C PHE A 115 4.36 11.97 4.88
N ARG A 116 4.99 13.12 4.55
CA ARG A 116 6.41 13.35 4.72
C ARG A 116 6.85 13.24 6.18
N GLU A 117 5.97 13.58 7.11
CA GLU A 117 6.22 13.41 8.54
C GLU A 117 6.32 11.94 8.95
N ILE A 118 5.52 11.05 8.33
CA ILE A 118 5.62 9.59 8.56
C ILE A 118 6.91 9.01 8.01
N ILE A 119 7.25 9.30 6.75
CA ILE A 119 8.40 8.67 6.10
C ILE A 119 9.74 9.12 6.66
N THR A 120 9.80 10.24 7.37
CA THR A 120 11.02 10.74 8.03
C THR A 120 11.22 10.17 9.43
N ARG A 121 10.25 9.48 10.02
CA ARG A 121 10.38 8.86 11.34
C ARG A 121 11.32 7.67 11.29
N GLU A 122 12.34 7.65 12.16
CA GLU A 122 13.32 6.57 12.26
C GLU A 122 12.74 5.28 12.88
N ASP A 123 11.68 5.41 13.67
CA ASP A 123 11.03 4.30 14.37
C ASP A 123 9.96 3.60 13.50
N ILE A 124 9.79 3.96 12.23
CA ILE A 124 8.91 3.30 11.26
C ILE A 124 9.75 2.50 10.27
N ASP A 125 9.49 1.20 10.18
CA ASP A 125 10.15 0.28 9.25
C ASP A 125 9.48 0.26 7.89
N ALA A 126 8.15 0.29 7.86
CA ALA A 126 7.35 0.12 6.65
C ALA A 126 6.17 1.10 6.57
N VAL A 127 5.72 1.38 5.36
CA VAL A 127 4.52 2.19 5.13
C VAL A 127 3.48 1.46 4.29
N SER A 128 2.21 1.69 4.61
CA SER A 128 1.06 1.27 3.79
C SER A 128 0.47 2.48 3.10
N ILE A 129 0.39 2.46 1.77
CA ILE A 129 -0.09 3.56 0.93
C ILE A 129 -1.44 3.17 0.35
N GLY A 130 -2.50 3.87 0.76
CA GLY A 130 -3.89 3.68 0.30
C GLY A 130 -4.53 4.99 -0.17
N THR A 131 -3.73 5.90 -0.68
CA THR A 131 -4.13 7.19 -1.27
C THR A 131 -4.82 6.99 -2.63
N PRO A 132 -5.35 8.04 -3.28
CA PRO A 132 -5.68 8.00 -4.71
C PRO A 132 -4.47 7.69 -5.59
N ASP A 133 -4.72 7.13 -6.78
CA ASP A 133 -3.71 6.54 -7.66
C ASP A 133 -2.59 7.52 -8.05
N HIS A 134 -2.93 8.80 -8.29
CA HIS A 134 -1.97 9.86 -8.67
C HIS A 134 -0.92 10.18 -7.59
N TRP A 135 -1.14 9.72 -6.35
CA TRP A 135 -0.18 9.88 -5.26
C TRP A 135 0.73 8.66 -5.07
N HIS A 136 0.35 7.49 -5.58
CA HIS A 136 1.06 6.23 -5.32
C HIS A 136 2.55 6.30 -5.66
N ALA A 137 2.88 6.80 -6.85
CA ALA A 137 4.27 6.87 -7.29
C ALA A 137 5.10 7.85 -6.46
N VAL A 138 4.56 9.04 -6.20
CA VAL A 138 5.25 10.10 -5.44
C VAL A 138 5.59 9.60 -4.04
N ILE A 139 4.61 9.03 -3.34
CA ILE A 139 4.80 8.55 -1.96
C ILE A 139 5.73 7.34 -1.94
N THR A 140 5.55 6.37 -2.84
CA THR A 140 6.41 5.18 -2.94
C THR A 140 7.87 5.53 -3.16
N ILE A 141 8.17 6.44 -4.10
CA ILE A 141 9.54 6.87 -4.39
C ILE A 141 10.15 7.59 -3.17
N ALA A 142 9.38 8.46 -2.52
CA ALA A 142 9.82 9.17 -1.33
C ALA A 142 10.08 8.21 -0.15
N ALA A 143 9.19 7.25 0.08
CA ALA A 143 9.33 6.22 1.12
C ALA A 143 10.56 5.33 0.88
N ALA A 144 10.78 4.88 -0.36
CA ALA A 144 11.96 4.10 -0.72
C ALA A 144 13.26 4.88 -0.43
N LYS A 145 13.33 6.17 -0.83
CA LYS A 145 14.47 7.06 -0.55
C LYS A 145 14.71 7.25 0.96
N SER A 146 13.65 7.23 1.76
CA SER A 146 13.72 7.34 3.22
C SER A 146 13.97 5.99 3.93
N GLY A 147 14.26 4.93 3.17
CA GLY A 147 14.62 3.62 3.71
C GLY A 147 13.43 2.79 4.21
N LYS A 148 12.19 3.10 3.82
CA LYS A 148 11.00 2.37 4.24
C LYS A 148 10.68 1.24 3.26
N ASP A 149 10.25 0.09 3.80
CA ASP A 149 9.57 -0.92 3.02
C ASP A 149 8.11 -0.51 2.77
N ILE A 150 7.49 -1.00 1.71
CA ILE A 150 6.30 -0.38 1.16
C ILE A 150 5.24 -1.44 0.82
N TYR A 151 4.03 -1.23 1.30
CA TYR A 151 2.82 -1.80 0.73
C TYR A 151 2.06 -0.69 0.02
N CYS A 152 1.88 -0.78 -1.30
CA CYS A 152 1.17 0.22 -2.08
C CYS A 152 -0.07 -0.39 -2.74
N GLU A 153 -1.22 0.27 -2.60
CA GLU A 153 -2.45 -0.17 -3.25
C GLU A 153 -2.35 -0.16 -4.78
N LYS A 154 -3.19 -0.96 -5.39
CA LYS A 154 -3.45 -0.98 -6.83
C LYS A 154 -4.48 0.12 -7.21
N PRO A 155 -4.47 0.62 -8.44
CA PRO A 155 -3.44 0.55 -9.47
C PRO A 155 -2.13 1.19 -9.01
N LEU A 156 -1.01 0.59 -9.37
CA LEU A 156 0.29 0.95 -8.78
C LEU A 156 0.73 2.38 -9.14
N SER A 157 0.38 2.85 -10.33
CA SER A 157 0.74 4.17 -10.84
C SER A 157 -0.27 4.65 -11.87
N LEU A 158 -0.33 5.95 -12.10
CA LEU A 158 -1.19 6.55 -13.12
C LEU A 158 -0.57 6.44 -14.52
N THR A 159 0.76 6.37 -14.62
CA THR A 159 1.46 6.25 -15.91
C THR A 159 2.53 5.16 -15.87
N ILE A 160 2.88 4.64 -17.06
CA ILE A 160 3.98 3.67 -17.21
C ILE A 160 5.31 4.25 -16.72
N ALA A 161 5.55 5.53 -16.98
CA ALA A 161 6.79 6.23 -16.55
C ALA A 161 6.90 6.28 -15.03
N GLU A 162 5.81 6.57 -14.34
CA GLU A 162 5.74 6.52 -12.87
C GLU A 162 6.03 5.11 -12.34
N GLY A 163 5.38 4.09 -12.92
CA GLY A 163 5.62 2.70 -12.53
C GLY A 163 7.10 2.30 -12.68
N ARG A 164 7.77 2.72 -13.76
CA ARG A 164 9.21 2.51 -13.94
C ARG A 164 10.04 3.24 -12.88
N ALA A 165 9.73 4.50 -12.61
CA ALA A 165 10.42 5.27 -11.59
C ALA A 165 10.28 4.67 -10.18
N MET A 166 9.12 4.08 -9.86
CA MET A 166 8.91 3.33 -8.60
C MET A 166 9.83 2.11 -8.52
N VAL A 167 9.87 1.28 -9.59
CA VAL A 167 10.75 0.10 -9.66
C VAL A 167 12.21 0.49 -9.48
N ASP A 168 12.66 1.52 -10.21
CA ASP A 168 14.04 1.99 -10.15
C ASP A 168 14.41 2.51 -8.74
N ALA A 169 13.51 3.25 -8.10
CA ALA A 169 13.72 3.74 -6.74
C ALA A 169 13.79 2.58 -5.71
N VAL A 170 12.84 1.63 -5.77
CA VAL A 170 12.81 0.48 -4.85
C VAL A 170 14.09 -0.35 -4.96
N HIS A 171 14.56 -0.61 -6.18
CA HIS A 171 15.82 -1.33 -6.42
C HIS A 171 17.04 -0.54 -5.96
N ALA A 172 17.11 0.76 -6.30
CA ALA A 172 18.25 1.61 -5.96
C ALA A 172 18.47 1.74 -4.44
N TYR A 173 17.38 1.77 -3.67
CA TYR A 173 17.43 1.88 -2.21
C TYR A 173 17.31 0.53 -1.49
N GLY A 174 17.23 -0.59 -2.23
CA GLY A 174 17.17 -1.93 -1.67
C GLY A 174 15.96 -2.16 -0.76
N ARG A 175 14.79 -1.63 -1.15
CA ARG A 175 13.56 -1.74 -0.35
C ARG A 175 12.66 -2.85 -0.88
N VAL A 176 11.79 -3.36 -0.01
CA VAL A 176 10.73 -4.29 -0.37
C VAL A 176 9.48 -3.51 -0.74
N LEU A 177 8.90 -3.80 -1.92
CA LEU A 177 7.61 -3.29 -2.31
C LEU A 177 6.64 -4.43 -2.58
N GLN A 178 5.48 -4.39 -1.91
CA GLN A 178 4.35 -5.27 -2.16
C GLN A 178 3.19 -4.45 -2.72
N THR A 179 2.72 -4.82 -3.91
CA THR A 179 1.50 -4.24 -4.49
C THR A 179 0.25 -4.84 -3.87
N GLY A 180 -0.80 -4.04 -3.70
CA GLY A 180 -2.11 -4.43 -3.17
C GLY A 180 -2.93 -5.36 -4.08
N THR A 181 -2.30 -6.28 -4.80
CA THR A 181 -2.94 -7.29 -5.66
C THR A 181 -3.45 -8.48 -4.83
N TRP A 182 -4.31 -8.18 -3.86
CA TRP A 182 -4.77 -9.12 -2.84
C TRP A 182 -5.52 -10.35 -3.38
N ARG A 183 -6.00 -10.32 -4.64
CA ARG A 183 -6.61 -11.51 -5.28
C ARG A 183 -5.64 -12.68 -5.43
N ARG A 184 -4.33 -12.45 -5.46
CA ARG A 184 -3.31 -13.51 -5.39
C ARG A 184 -3.40 -14.34 -4.10
N SER A 185 -3.91 -13.75 -3.02
CA SER A 185 -4.11 -14.42 -1.73
C SER A 185 -5.48 -15.12 -1.61
N ARG A 186 -6.39 -14.96 -2.60
CA ARG A 186 -7.65 -15.69 -2.64
C ARG A 186 -7.43 -17.13 -3.07
N SER A 187 -7.98 -18.06 -2.29
CA SER A 187 -7.82 -19.51 -2.51
C SER A 187 -8.32 -19.94 -3.90
N GLY A 188 -9.47 -19.43 -4.33
CA GLY A 188 -10.03 -19.72 -5.64
C GLY A 188 -9.18 -19.20 -6.79
N CYS A 189 -8.72 -17.95 -6.73
CA CYS A 189 -7.86 -17.37 -7.75
C CYS A 189 -6.53 -18.13 -7.87
N ARG A 190 -5.90 -18.41 -6.72
CA ARG A 190 -4.66 -19.18 -6.68
C ARG A 190 -4.85 -20.57 -7.27
N ARG A 191 -5.89 -21.30 -6.83
CA ARG A 191 -6.19 -22.64 -7.35
C ARG A 191 -6.44 -22.62 -8.86
N ALA A 192 -7.18 -21.67 -9.39
CA ALA A 192 -7.41 -21.54 -10.83
C ALA A 192 -6.10 -21.36 -11.59
N CYS A 193 -5.18 -20.48 -11.13
CA CYS A 193 -3.87 -20.32 -11.74
C CYS A 193 -3.05 -21.62 -11.68
N GLU A 194 -3.05 -22.34 -10.57
CA GLU A 194 -2.36 -23.62 -10.42
C GLU A 194 -2.92 -24.66 -11.40
N LEU A 195 -4.25 -24.77 -11.53
CA LEU A 195 -4.90 -25.69 -12.45
C LEU A 195 -4.53 -25.39 -13.92
N VAL A 196 -4.59 -24.13 -14.33
CA VAL A 196 -4.21 -23.67 -15.67
C VAL A 196 -2.74 -24.00 -15.95
N ARG A 197 -1.84 -23.61 -15.06
CA ARG A 197 -0.38 -23.81 -15.23
C ARG A 197 0.04 -25.28 -15.21
N ASN A 198 -0.74 -26.14 -14.56
CA ASN A 198 -0.53 -27.60 -14.56
C ASN A 198 -1.26 -28.32 -15.71
N GLY A 199 -1.78 -27.57 -16.70
CA GLY A 199 -2.35 -28.15 -17.92
C GLY A 199 -3.70 -28.86 -17.72
N ARG A 200 -4.45 -28.55 -16.63
CA ARG A 200 -5.75 -29.23 -16.34
C ARG A 200 -6.86 -28.92 -17.36
N ILE A 201 -6.65 -27.91 -18.21
CA ILE A 201 -7.53 -27.54 -19.32
C ILE A 201 -6.81 -27.67 -20.68
N GLY A 202 -5.71 -28.41 -20.72
CA GLY A 202 -4.81 -28.45 -21.87
C GLY A 202 -3.98 -27.17 -22.00
N GLU A 203 -3.56 -26.85 -23.21
CA GLU A 203 -2.80 -25.64 -23.52
C GLU A 203 -3.71 -24.40 -23.44
N LEU A 204 -3.34 -23.41 -22.62
CA LEU A 204 -4.10 -22.15 -22.51
C LEU A 204 -4.08 -21.38 -23.84
N LYS A 205 -5.25 -20.98 -24.33
CA LYS A 205 -5.41 -20.24 -25.60
C LYS A 205 -5.97 -18.85 -25.38
N LYS A 206 -6.90 -18.70 -24.44
CA LYS A 206 -7.59 -17.45 -24.23
C LYS A 206 -7.93 -17.22 -22.76
N ILE A 207 -7.87 -15.97 -22.34
CA ILE A 207 -8.34 -15.48 -21.05
C ILE A 207 -9.39 -14.42 -21.33
N VAL A 208 -10.57 -14.51 -20.74
CA VAL A 208 -11.59 -13.47 -20.82
C VAL A 208 -11.81 -12.89 -19.44
N ILE A 209 -11.69 -11.58 -19.33
CA ILE A 209 -11.90 -10.80 -18.12
C ILE A 209 -13.15 -9.97 -18.26
N GLY A 210 -14.11 -10.14 -17.35
CA GLY A 210 -15.29 -9.30 -17.24
C GLY A 210 -15.13 -8.32 -16.07
N VAL A 211 -15.25 -7.03 -16.36
CA VAL A 211 -15.27 -5.97 -15.34
C VAL A 211 -16.55 -5.15 -15.43
N PRO A 212 -16.96 -4.45 -14.37
CA PRO A 212 -18.12 -3.55 -14.44
C PRO A 212 -17.95 -2.47 -15.50
N ARG A 213 -19.06 -1.98 -16.05
CA ARG A 213 -19.06 -0.77 -16.87
C ARG A 213 -18.72 0.45 -16.03
N GLY A 214 -17.99 1.40 -16.62
CA GLY A 214 -17.69 2.68 -16.01
C GLY A 214 -18.93 3.55 -15.78
N PHE A 215 -18.74 4.65 -15.06
CA PHE A 215 -19.81 5.62 -14.82
C PHE A 215 -19.90 6.60 -15.98
N ALA A 216 -21.11 6.79 -16.49
CA ALA A 216 -21.46 7.92 -17.34
C ALA A 216 -22.35 8.88 -16.58
N VAL A 217 -22.25 10.15 -16.89
CA VAL A 217 -23.27 11.11 -16.48
C VAL A 217 -24.59 10.69 -17.15
N ARG A 218 -25.59 10.33 -16.35
CA ARG A 218 -26.90 9.98 -16.86
C ARG A 218 -27.57 11.27 -17.39
N ASN A 219 -27.94 11.26 -18.68
CA ASN A 219 -28.78 12.29 -19.29
C ASN A 219 -28.20 13.69 -19.52
N GLY A 220 -26.85 13.87 -19.48
CA GLY A 220 -26.25 15.17 -19.83
C GLY A 220 -26.43 16.27 -18.76
N GLU A 221 -27.05 15.97 -17.63
CA GLU A 221 -27.13 16.85 -16.49
C GLU A 221 -25.93 16.60 -15.56
N GLN A 222 -25.19 17.66 -15.27
CA GLN A 222 -24.13 17.62 -14.27
C GLN A 222 -24.76 17.37 -12.91
N SER A 223 -24.37 16.29 -12.23
CA SER A 223 -24.87 16.02 -10.89
C SER A 223 -24.39 17.09 -9.90
N GLU A 224 -25.13 17.30 -8.80
CA GLU A 224 -24.70 18.22 -7.74
C GLU A 224 -23.31 17.86 -7.18
N LEU A 225 -22.91 16.59 -7.24
CA LEU A 225 -21.58 16.11 -6.83
C LEU A 225 -20.45 16.62 -7.74
N GLU A 226 -20.76 16.97 -8.99
CA GLU A 226 -19.78 17.42 -9.99
C GLU A 226 -19.60 18.94 -9.99
N LYS A 227 -20.49 19.68 -9.32
CA LYS A 227 -20.42 21.14 -9.23
C LYS A 227 -19.41 21.58 -8.20
N PRO A 228 -18.68 22.68 -8.45
CA PRO A 228 -17.82 23.29 -7.46
C PRO A 228 -18.57 23.63 -6.16
N GLN A 229 -17.97 23.32 -5.04
CA GLN A 229 -18.50 23.56 -3.70
C GLN A 229 -17.38 24.08 -2.78
N PRO A 230 -17.71 24.69 -1.64
CA PRO A 230 -16.71 25.02 -0.62
C PRO A 230 -15.98 23.76 -0.13
N ILE A 231 -14.69 23.87 0.06
CA ILE A 231 -13.88 22.80 0.66
C ILE A 231 -14.42 22.51 2.07
N PRO A 232 -14.70 21.25 2.42
CA PRO A 232 -15.13 20.87 3.75
C PRO A 232 -14.10 21.26 4.81
N GLU A 233 -14.57 21.68 5.99
CA GLU A 233 -13.69 21.95 7.13
C GLU A 233 -12.89 20.70 7.50
N GLY A 234 -11.59 20.88 7.71
CA GLY A 234 -10.67 19.80 8.06
C GLY A 234 -10.23 18.91 6.89
N PHE A 235 -10.53 19.32 5.65
CA PHE A 235 -10.05 18.65 4.45
C PHE A 235 -9.00 19.51 3.74
N ASP A 236 -7.75 19.06 3.71
CA ASP A 236 -6.63 19.70 3.01
C ASP A 236 -6.69 19.34 1.52
N TYR A 237 -7.48 20.11 0.78
CA TYR A 237 -7.70 19.83 -0.64
C TYR A 237 -6.47 20.09 -1.51
N ASP A 238 -5.63 21.06 -1.17
CA ASP A 238 -4.39 21.33 -1.90
C ASP A 238 -3.43 20.13 -1.81
N MET A 239 -3.26 19.58 -0.62
CA MET A 239 -2.48 18.36 -0.42
C MET A 239 -3.17 17.15 -1.07
N TRP A 240 -4.51 17.09 -1.10
CA TRP A 240 -5.23 16.02 -1.79
C TRP A 240 -4.96 16.06 -3.30
N LEU A 241 -5.01 17.24 -3.95
CA LEU A 241 -4.68 17.44 -5.36
C LEU A 241 -3.21 17.09 -5.65
N GLY A 242 -2.29 17.58 -4.85
CA GLY A 242 -0.87 17.31 -4.95
C GLY A 242 -0.30 17.50 -6.35
N PRO A 243 0.19 16.44 -7.02
CA PRO A 243 0.82 16.54 -8.34
C PRO A 243 -0.20 16.71 -9.49
N ALA A 244 -1.49 16.53 -9.25
CA ALA A 244 -2.52 16.65 -10.28
C ALA A 244 -2.75 18.11 -10.66
N PRO A 245 -3.28 18.40 -11.86
CA PRO A 245 -3.66 19.75 -12.25
C PRO A 245 -4.63 20.39 -11.27
N TRP A 246 -4.44 21.67 -11.01
CA TRP A 246 -5.35 22.40 -10.14
C TRP A 246 -6.79 22.40 -10.69
N ALA A 247 -7.73 22.15 -9.80
CA ALA A 247 -9.15 22.18 -10.11
C ALA A 247 -9.93 22.62 -8.87
N GLU A 248 -11.08 23.31 -9.06
CA GLU A 248 -11.99 23.65 -7.97
C GLU A 248 -12.52 22.39 -7.29
N TYR A 249 -12.70 22.45 -5.98
CA TYR A 249 -13.25 21.35 -5.21
C TYR A 249 -14.68 21.02 -5.68
N ALA A 250 -14.91 19.77 -5.95
CA ALA A 250 -16.24 19.19 -6.15
C ALA A 250 -16.28 17.82 -5.43
N PRO A 251 -17.34 17.48 -4.70
CA PRO A 251 -17.42 16.18 -4.00
C PRO A 251 -17.24 14.98 -4.93
N GLY A 252 -17.64 15.11 -6.19
CA GLY A 252 -17.47 14.09 -7.22
C GLY A 252 -16.01 13.85 -7.64
N ARG A 253 -15.05 14.72 -7.26
CA ARG A 253 -13.63 14.53 -7.56
C ARG A 253 -12.93 13.64 -6.53
N CYS A 254 -13.41 13.64 -5.30
CA CYS A 254 -12.68 13.14 -4.16
C CYS A 254 -13.18 11.77 -3.66
N HIS A 255 -12.48 11.19 -2.69
CA HIS A 255 -12.81 9.94 -2.02
C HIS A 255 -13.02 8.80 -3.02
N PHE A 256 -14.15 8.10 -2.99
CA PHE A 256 -14.41 6.98 -3.89
C PHE A 256 -14.43 7.38 -5.37
N ASN A 257 -14.90 8.60 -5.67
CA ASN A 257 -15.20 9.05 -7.03
C ASN A 257 -13.96 9.47 -7.84
N PHE A 258 -12.80 9.66 -7.23
CA PHE A 258 -11.56 10.03 -7.92
C PHE A 258 -11.27 9.11 -9.12
N ARG A 259 -11.67 7.88 -9.04
CA ARG A 259 -11.47 6.82 -10.05
C ARG A 259 -11.93 7.19 -11.44
N TRP A 260 -12.95 8.07 -11.54
CA TRP A 260 -13.57 8.46 -12.81
C TRP A 260 -12.98 9.71 -13.43
N VAL A 261 -12.13 10.40 -12.70
CA VAL A 261 -11.45 11.63 -13.13
C VAL A 261 -10.05 11.25 -13.59
N MET A 262 -9.77 11.41 -14.88
CA MET A 262 -8.55 10.93 -15.53
C MET A 262 -7.26 11.54 -14.99
N ASP A 263 -7.33 12.68 -14.30
CA ASP A 263 -6.17 13.26 -13.60
C ASP A 263 -5.79 12.48 -12.33
N TYR A 264 -6.66 11.60 -11.83
CA TYR A 264 -6.49 10.91 -10.54
C TYR A 264 -6.57 9.39 -10.63
N GLY A 265 -7.25 8.85 -11.65
CA GLY A 265 -7.45 7.42 -11.87
C GLY A 265 -8.02 7.15 -13.26
N GLU A 266 -8.04 5.90 -13.70
CA GLU A 266 -8.37 5.49 -15.07
C GLU A 266 -9.66 4.66 -15.15
N GLY A 267 -10.57 4.83 -14.20
CA GLY A 267 -11.85 4.12 -14.16
C GLY A 267 -11.73 2.64 -13.82
N TYR A 268 -12.77 1.87 -14.07
CA TYR A 268 -12.77 0.43 -13.78
C TYR A 268 -11.84 -0.41 -14.65
N ILE A 269 -11.38 0.12 -15.77
CA ILE A 269 -10.38 -0.57 -16.60
C ILE A 269 -9.08 -0.78 -15.82
N SER A 270 -8.67 0.19 -15.02
CA SER A 270 -7.51 0.07 -14.14
C SER A 270 -7.89 -0.41 -12.73
N ASP A 271 -8.92 0.16 -12.09
CA ASP A 271 -9.29 -0.14 -10.70
C ASP A 271 -9.67 -1.63 -10.51
N TRP A 272 -10.64 -2.15 -11.27
CA TRP A 272 -10.98 -3.57 -11.27
C TRP A 272 -10.03 -4.40 -12.14
N GLY A 273 -9.64 -3.83 -13.28
CA GLY A 273 -8.75 -4.47 -14.25
C GLY A 273 -7.43 -4.88 -13.62
N ALA A 274 -6.81 -4.03 -12.81
CA ALA A 274 -5.55 -4.36 -12.14
C ALA A 274 -5.60 -5.69 -11.39
N HIS A 275 -6.71 -6.00 -10.72
CA HIS A 275 -6.88 -7.27 -10.03
C HIS A 275 -6.91 -8.46 -10.98
N TYR A 276 -7.63 -8.34 -12.10
CA TYR A 276 -7.84 -9.45 -13.00
C TYR A 276 -6.72 -9.61 -14.02
N TYR A 277 -6.13 -8.51 -14.49
CA TYR A 277 -4.95 -8.57 -15.37
C TYR A 277 -3.77 -9.22 -14.66
N ASP A 278 -3.56 -8.90 -13.39
CA ASP A 278 -2.52 -9.52 -12.56
C ASP A 278 -2.69 -11.05 -12.46
N ILE A 279 -3.91 -11.52 -12.16
CA ILE A 279 -4.19 -12.96 -12.07
C ILE A 279 -4.14 -13.63 -13.45
N GLY A 280 -4.60 -12.95 -14.51
CA GLY A 280 -4.47 -13.42 -15.87
C GLY A 280 -3.01 -13.63 -16.29
N GLN A 281 -2.18 -12.65 -15.98
CA GLN A 281 -0.72 -12.69 -16.17
C GLN A 281 -0.08 -13.86 -15.42
N TRP A 282 -0.47 -14.06 -14.16
CA TRP A 282 0.01 -15.16 -13.33
C TRP A 282 -0.40 -16.52 -13.87
N ALA A 283 -1.64 -16.71 -14.27
CA ALA A 283 -2.12 -17.96 -14.87
C ALA A 283 -1.42 -18.27 -16.20
N ASN A 284 -1.11 -17.23 -17.00
CA ASN A 284 -0.37 -17.36 -18.26
C ASN A 284 1.13 -17.65 -18.07
N GLY A 285 1.64 -17.57 -16.84
CA GLY A 285 3.08 -17.75 -16.56
C GLY A 285 3.96 -16.64 -17.11
N THR A 286 3.40 -15.43 -17.28
CA THR A 286 4.06 -14.26 -17.89
C THR A 286 4.38 -13.15 -16.88
N ASP A 287 4.61 -13.51 -15.61
CA ASP A 287 4.90 -12.55 -14.54
C ASP A 287 6.09 -11.60 -14.82
N HIS A 288 7.05 -12.06 -15.65
CA HIS A 288 8.26 -11.28 -15.98
C HIS A 288 8.21 -10.63 -17.38
N THR A 289 7.08 -10.72 -18.06
CA THR A 289 6.88 -10.15 -19.39
C THR A 289 5.53 -9.43 -19.45
N GLY A 290 5.13 -8.99 -20.64
CA GLY A 290 3.83 -8.37 -20.88
C GLY A 290 3.28 -8.76 -22.25
N PRO A 291 2.11 -8.27 -22.63
CA PRO A 291 1.59 -8.41 -23.96
C PRO A 291 2.50 -7.70 -24.98
N ILE A 292 2.61 -8.26 -26.18
CA ILE A 292 3.37 -7.68 -27.30
C ILE A 292 2.52 -6.74 -28.14
N SER A 293 1.19 -6.82 -28.05
CA SER A 293 0.26 -5.87 -28.66
C SER A 293 -1.01 -5.72 -27.82
N VAL A 294 -1.61 -4.54 -27.91
CA VAL A 294 -2.92 -4.23 -27.34
C VAL A 294 -3.75 -3.55 -28.44
N GLU A 295 -4.95 -4.06 -28.65
CA GLU A 295 -5.90 -3.50 -29.62
C GLU A 295 -7.32 -3.54 -29.05
N GLY A 296 -8.20 -2.68 -29.56
CA GLY A 296 -9.60 -2.70 -29.14
C GLY A 296 -10.30 -1.35 -29.29
N ARG A 297 -11.37 -1.21 -28.53
CA ARG A 297 -12.21 -0.02 -28.53
C ARG A 297 -12.65 0.32 -27.12
N ALA A 298 -12.91 1.60 -26.88
CA ALA A 298 -13.54 2.07 -25.67
C ALA A 298 -14.54 3.19 -26.00
N GLU A 299 -15.57 3.31 -25.19
CA GLU A 299 -16.53 4.41 -25.21
C GLU A 299 -16.25 5.33 -24.02
N PHE A 300 -16.16 6.63 -24.28
CA PHE A 300 -15.90 7.64 -23.27
C PHE A 300 -17.08 8.58 -23.11
N PRO A 301 -17.32 9.14 -21.89
CA PRO A 301 -18.27 10.21 -21.70
C PRO A 301 -17.91 11.41 -22.57
N ARG A 302 -18.91 12.13 -23.08
CA ARG A 302 -18.69 13.33 -23.90
C ARG A 302 -18.70 14.62 -23.10
N THR A 303 -19.23 14.60 -21.89
CA THR A 303 -19.45 15.76 -21.03
C THR A 303 -19.37 15.34 -19.57
N GLY A 304 -19.21 16.30 -18.66
CA GLY A 304 -19.18 16.10 -17.23
C GLY A 304 -17.76 15.96 -16.68
N LEU A 305 -17.67 15.74 -15.40
CA LEU A 305 -16.41 15.62 -14.65
C LEU A 305 -15.72 14.26 -14.92
N TYR A 306 -16.52 13.20 -15.11
CA TYR A 306 -16.01 11.85 -15.28
C TYR A 306 -15.64 11.60 -16.74
N ALA A 307 -14.38 11.27 -16.97
CA ALA A 307 -13.82 11.06 -18.31
C ALA A 307 -13.25 9.65 -18.51
N GLY A 308 -13.32 8.79 -17.49
CA GLY A 308 -12.91 7.40 -17.61
C GLY A 308 -13.79 6.59 -18.57
N PRO A 309 -13.30 5.51 -19.19
CA PRO A 309 -14.06 4.73 -20.16
C PRO A 309 -15.31 4.11 -19.53
N ILE A 310 -16.45 4.27 -20.22
CA ILE A 310 -17.74 3.69 -19.80
C ILE A 310 -17.83 2.23 -20.20
N ASP A 311 -17.37 1.93 -21.40
CA ASP A 311 -17.40 0.61 -22.02
C ASP A 311 -16.08 0.35 -22.72
N HIS A 312 -15.63 -0.90 -22.76
CA HIS A 312 -14.45 -1.27 -23.51
C HIS A 312 -14.46 -2.75 -23.91
N GLU A 313 -13.74 -3.02 -24.98
CA GLU A 313 -13.33 -4.35 -25.40
C GLU A 313 -11.88 -4.27 -25.87
N LEU A 314 -10.96 -4.86 -25.10
CA LEU A 314 -9.53 -4.82 -25.37
C LEU A 314 -8.99 -6.23 -25.52
N THR A 315 -8.11 -6.43 -26.48
CA THR A 315 -7.39 -7.68 -26.70
C THR A 315 -5.89 -7.45 -26.49
N PHE A 316 -5.32 -8.13 -25.53
CA PHE A 316 -3.89 -8.19 -25.27
C PHE A 316 -3.35 -9.49 -25.85
N THR A 317 -2.39 -9.41 -26.76
CA THR A 317 -1.74 -10.59 -27.36
C THR A 317 -0.36 -10.78 -26.73
N TYR A 318 -0.10 -11.98 -26.24
CA TYR A 318 1.18 -12.36 -25.65
C TYR A 318 2.09 -13.08 -26.66
N ALA A 319 3.40 -13.06 -26.43
CA ALA A 319 4.37 -13.70 -27.30
C ALA A 319 4.18 -15.22 -27.46
N ASN A 320 3.57 -15.88 -26.46
CA ASN A 320 3.21 -17.31 -26.52
C ASN A 320 1.90 -17.58 -27.28
N GLY A 321 1.30 -16.56 -27.89
CA GLY A 321 0.05 -16.66 -28.67
C GLY A 321 -1.24 -16.61 -27.85
N VAL A 322 -1.17 -16.60 -26.53
CA VAL A 322 -2.35 -16.43 -25.65
C VAL A 322 -2.94 -15.04 -25.85
N LYS A 323 -4.26 -14.97 -25.93
CA LYS A 323 -5.02 -13.70 -25.98
C LYS A 323 -5.75 -13.48 -24.67
N LEU A 324 -5.53 -12.33 -24.04
CA LEU A 324 -6.32 -11.87 -22.93
C LEU A 324 -7.31 -10.80 -23.43
N ILE A 325 -8.60 -11.07 -23.27
CA ILE A 325 -9.68 -10.18 -23.71
C ILE A 325 -10.33 -9.58 -22.46
N SER A 326 -10.33 -8.25 -22.37
CA SER A 326 -11.01 -7.51 -21.30
C SER A 326 -12.28 -6.88 -21.85
N VAL A 327 -13.40 -7.11 -21.19
CA VAL A 327 -14.69 -6.55 -21.57
C VAL A 327 -15.35 -5.87 -20.39
N ALA A 328 -15.89 -4.67 -20.62
CA ALA A 328 -16.82 -4.06 -19.69
C ALA A 328 -18.21 -4.68 -19.88
N THR A 329 -18.86 -5.07 -18.77
CA THR A 329 -20.18 -5.71 -18.84
C THR A 329 -21.10 -5.23 -17.73
N PRO A 330 -22.40 -5.01 -17.99
CA PRO A 330 -23.39 -4.76 -16.94
C PRO A 330 -23.83 -6.04 -16.20
N ASP A 331 -23.50 -7.21 -16.76
CA ASP A 331 -23.88 -8.51 -16.25
C ASP A 331 -22.85 -9.01 -15.22
N SER A 332 -23.18 -8.91 -13.94
CA SER A 332 -22.28 -9.31 -12.85
C SER A 332 -21.94 -10.81 -12.84
N THR A 333 -22.74 -11.65 -13.52
CA THR A 333 -22.42 -13.10 -13.65
C THR A 333 -21.22 -13.36 -14.57
N LYS A 334 -20.82 -12.36 -15.33
CA LYS A 334 -19.65 -12.38 -16.22
C LYS A 334 -18.41 -11.72 -15.60
N TYR A 335 -18.50 -11.21 -14.38
CA TYR A 335 -17.33 -10.69 -13.69
C TYR A 335 -16.35 -11.82 -13.36
N GLY A 336 -15.10 -11.48 -13.26
CA GLY A 336 -14.04 -12.45 -12.99
C GLY A 336 -13.26 -12.83 -14.24
N MET A 337 -12.69 -14.03 -14.21
CA MET A 337 -11.82 -14.52 -15.27
C MET A 337 -12.26 -15.89 -15.76
N ARG A 338 -12.32 -16.03 -17.08
CA ARG A 338 -12.53 -17.31 -17.76
C ARG A 338 -11.26 -17.67 -18.54
N TYR A 339 -10.71 -18.83 -18.24
CA TYR A 339 -9.59 -19.42 -18.93
C TYR A 339 -10.09 -20.47 -19.91
N GLU A 340 -9.68 -20.41 -21.16
CA GLU A 340 -10.06 -21.36 -22.22
C GLU A 340 -8.81 -22.03 -22.77
N GLY A 341 -8.74 -23.34 -22.60
CA GLY A 341 -7.66 -24.19 -23.09
C GLY A 341 -8.13 -25.12 -24.21
N THR A 342 -7.22 -25.97 -24.69
CA THR A 342 -7.51 -26.95 -25.76
C THR A 342 -8.41 -28.09 -25.30
N GLU A 343 -8.50 -28.37 -24.00
CA GLU A 343 -9.21 -29.51 -23.43
C GLU A 343 -10.33 -29.12 -22.45
N GLY A 344 -10.49 -27.81 -22.19
CA GLY A 344 -11.53 -27.35 -21.28
C GLY A 344 -11.45 -25.88 -20.95
N TRP A 345 -12.23 -25.49 -19.96
CA TRP A 345 -12.27 -24.11 -19.46
C TRP A 345 -12.44 -24.06 -17.94
N LEU A 346 -11.97 -22.97 -17.35
CA LEU A 346 -12.21 -22.60 -15.96
C LEU A 346 -12.74 -21.18 -15.90
N HIS A 347 -13.63 -20.92 -14.96
CA HIS A 347 -14.06 -19.55 -14.57
C HIS A 347 -13.86 -19.38 -13.07
N VAL A 348 -13.30 -18.26 -12.69
CA VAL A 348 -13.09 -17.90 -11.28
C VAL A 348 -13.55 -16.48 -11.04
N GLU A 349 -14.35 -16.31 -9.99
CA GLU A 349 -14.68 -15.03 -9.37
C GLU A 349 -14.49 -15.19 -7.87
N SER A 350 -13.59 -14.38 -7.30
CA SER A 350 -13.17 -14.48 -5.89
C SER A 350 -12.71 -15.92 -5.50
N ASP A 351 -13.49 -16.66 -4.73
CA ASP A 351 -13.16 -18.02 -4.29
C ASP A 351 -13.99 -19.11 -5.02
N ALA A 352 -14.98 -18.70 -5.83
CA ALA A 352 -15.79 -19.62 -6.60
C ALA A 352 -15.10 -20.02 -7.90
N ILE A 353 -14.96 -21.32 -8.13
CA ILE A 353 -14.39 -21.88 -9.37
C ILE A 353 -15.46 -22.78 -10.02
N ALA A 354 -15.65 -22.61 -11.32
CA ALA A 354 -16.41 -23.48 -12.19
C ALA A 354 -15.58 -23.91 -13.38
N GLY A 355 -15.87 -25.06 -13.99
CA GLY A 355 -15.10 -25.51 -15.17
C GLY A 355 -15.61 -26.79 -15.77
N GLU A 356 -15.15 -27.07 -16.98
CA GLU A 356 -15.33 -28.30 -17.71
C GLU A 356 -14.02 -28.73 -18.40
N PRO A 357 -13.70 -30.05 -18.43
CA PRO A 357 -14.46 -31.12 -17.73
C PRO A 357 -14.37 -30.96 -16.20
N LYS A 358 -15.34 -31.47 -15.46
CA LYS A 358 -15.32 -31.42 -13.98
C LYS A 358 -14.06 -32.03 -13.35
N ALA A 359 -13.44 -32.98 -14.06
CA ALA A 359 -12.15 -33.56 -13.66
C ALA A 359 -10.98 -32.54 -13.70
N ALA A 360 -11.15 -31.36 -14.30
CA ALA A 360 -10.17 -30.29 -14.29
C ALA A 360 -10.15 -29.49 -12.98
N LEU A 361 -11.24 -29.54 -12.20
CA LEU A 361 -11.38 -28.89 -10.90
C LEU A 361 -10.78 -29.75 -9.78
#